data_e5cbddb48348a88cd18b4ad3b90f7345
#
_entry.id   e5cbddb48348a88cd18b4ad3b90f7345
#
_cell.length_a   1.000
_cell.length_b   1.000
_cell.length_c   1.000
_cell.angle_alpha   90.00
_cell.angle_beta   90.00
_cell.angle_gamma   90.00
#
_symmetry.space_group_name_H-M   'P 1'
#
loop_
_entity.id
_entity.type
_entity.pdbx_description
1 polymer ?
#
loop_
_entity_poly.entity_id
_entity_poly.type
_entity_poly.pdbx_seq_one_letter_code
_entity_poly.pdbx_strand_id
1 'polypeptide(L)'
;YAAVAVDVTFIYYWVIRGIFSFNIYMVEGRSFTASYKKSSGIVRKNVLCIIGTVVLYNLALLVIIYIFYAIISVFLIAGVKILDIAYIGSAVYLSVLSTLRTIVRLFLVFISIPCSFSMVSYMYYKYENLSDITFDFVDIDEGSARVNRIIYSTVVVLSVVLDILYVVFTFNSNPFERVAIFHETQITAHRGASKEAPENTLAAFQRAIDEMADYIELDIQMTKDGYIVVMHDTSAYRTTGVSKNITDMTYDEVRNLDAGYWFSDKYRGEKVPSFEEVLKLVKGKAKLNVEIKSSSESAIVAGKVVELIQKYSMEDECVITSFDYDALLAVKEADEDIQTGYILSVAYGKFYEDDRVDFFSVNASFLTKRVVDAIHNTGKQVYAWTVNNDTSIKNLANKGIDNIITDVPVTAREVVYSRDTSETITNMIKYVFNR
;
A
#
# COMPACT_ATOMS: atom_id res chain seq x y z
N TYR A 1 16.60 -15.79 -20.69
CA TYR A 1 17.09 -14.39 -20.79
C TYR A 1 17.84 -14.15 -22.13
N ALA A 2 18.70 -15.06 -22.58
CA ALA A 2 19.47 -14.85 -23.84
C ALA A 2 18.57 -14.82 -25.10
N ALA A 3 17.55 -15.67 -25.22
CA ALA A 3 16.61 -15.67 -26.31
C ALA A 3 15.81 -14.35 -26.40
N VAL A 4 15.31 -13.87 -25.25
CA VAL A 4 14.58 -12.58 -25.16
C VAL A 4 15.47 -11.40 -25.55
N ALA A 5 16.76 -11.42 -25.17
CA ALA A 5 17.72 -10.38 -25.57
C ALA A 5 17.98 -10.38 -27.09
N VAL A 6 18.01 -11.53 -27.74
CA VAL A 6 18.17 -11.65 -29.21
C VAL A 6 16.93 -11.11 -29.90
N ASP A 7 15.73 -11.45 -29.44
CA ASP A 7 14.48 -10.98 -30.05
C ASP A 7 14.31 -9.46 -29.90
N VAL A 8 14.60 -8.90 -28.72
CA VAL A 8 14.57 -7.45 -28.48
C VAL A 8 15.59 -6.73 -29.38
N THR A 9 16.79 -7.27 -29.51
CA THR A 9 17.84 -6.68 -30.36
C THR A 9 17.43 -6.71 -31.83
N PHE A 10 16.80 -7.79 -32.29
CA PHE A 10 16.34 -7.96 -33.66
C PHE A 10 15.17 -7.00 -33.99
N ILE A 11 14.17 -6.90 -33.11
CA ILE A 11 13.03 -5.98 -33.26
C ILE A 11 13.52 -4.53 -33.25
N TYR A 12 14.40 -4.18 -32.30
CA TYR A 12 14.96 -2.83 -32.19
C TYR A 12 15.73 -2.44 -33.46
N TYR A 13 16.51 -3.36 -34.00
CA TYR A 13 17.24 -3.15 -35.27
C TYR A 13 16.31 -2.91 -36.48
N TRP A 14 15.18 -3.61 -36.53
CA TRP A 14 14.17 -3.43 -37.58
C TRP A 14 13.45 -2.08 -37.44
N VAL A 15 13.06 -1.71 -36.25
CA VAL A 15 12.38 -0.43 -35.94
C VAL A 15 13.31 0.75 -36.29
N ILE A 16 14.57 0.69 -35.86
CA ILE A 16 15.53 1.76 -36.17
C ILE A 16 15.73 1.94 -37.67
N ARG A 17 15.83 0.83 -38.41
CA ARG A 17 15.99 0.91 -39.89
C ARG A 17 14.78 1.54 -40.57
N GLY A 18 13.62 1.38 -40.04
CA GLY A 18 12.37 1.94 -40.56
C GLY A 18 12.01 3.31 -40.03
N ILE A 19 12.81 3.94 -39.17
CA ILE A 19 12.45 5.14 -38.39
C ILE A 19 11.97 6.32 -39.25
N PHE A 20 12.50 6.48 -40.46
CA PHE A 20 12.07 7.51 -41.39
C PHE A 20 11.06 7.05 -42.45
N SER A 21 10.60 5.81 -42.40
CA SER A 21 9.71 5.24 -43.43
C SER A 21 8.40 6.03 -43.56
N PHE A 22 7.84 6.46 -42.45
CA PHE A 22 6.62 7.27 -42.44
C PHE A 22 6.82 8.63 -43.10
N ASN A 23 7.93 9.32 -42.73
CA ASN A 23 8.26 10.62 -43.32
C ASN A 23 8.48 10.53 -44.82
N ILE A 24 9.22 9.50 -45.28
CA ILE A 24 9.46 9.27 -46.72
C ILE A 24 8.15 8.98 -47.46
N TYR A 25 7.25 8.17 -46.85
CA TYR A 25 5.96 7.89 -47.43
C TYR A 25 5.12 9.18 -47.58
N MET A 26 5.03 9.99 -46.54
CA MET A 26 4.21 11.21 -46.53
C MET A 26 4.78 12.31 -47.47
N VAL A 27 6.10 12.43 -47.52
CA VAL A 27 6.74 13.52 -48.29
C VAL A 27 6.96 13.15 -49.76
N GLU A 28 7.32 11.89 -50.03
CA GLU A 28 7.70 11.47 -51.38
C GLU A 28 6.62 10.62 -52.09
N GLY A 29 5.51 10.28 -51.42
CA GLY A 29 4.43 9.49 -52.02
C GLY A 29 4.81 8.05 -52.41
N ARG A 30 5.90 7.51 -51.85
CA ARG A 30 6.40 6.16 -52.18
C ARG A 30 5.61 5.06 -51.53
N SER A 31 5.64 3.84 -52.07
CA SER A 31 5.09 2.67 -51.38
C SER A 31 5.84 2.41 -50.06
N PHE A 32 5.19 1.72 -49.12
CA PHE A 32 5.77 1.41 -47.80
C PHE A 32 7.12 0.68 -47.90
N THR A 33 7.19 -0.34 -48.75
CA THR A 33 8.40 -1.12 -48.94
C THR A 33 9.56 -0.28 -49.53
N ALA A 34 9.26 0.63 -50.45
CA ALA A 34 10.25 1.55 -51.04
C ALA A 34 10.69 2.59 -49.99
N SER A 35 9.76 3.10 -49.16
CA SER A 35 10.05 4.02 -48.05
C SER A 35 10.94 3.37 -47.00
N TYR A 36 10.65 2.12 -46.61
CA TYR A 36 11.50 1.35 -45.70
C TYR A 36 12.91 1.11 -46.24
N LYS A 37 13.02 0.72 -47.55
CA LYS A 37 14.30 0.51 -48.19
C LYS A 37 15.15 1.79 -48.21
N LYS A 38 14.52 2.93 -48.52
CA LYS A 38 15.19 4.25 -48.50
C LYS A 38 15.58 4.64 -47.07
N SER A 39 14.67 4.51 -46.10
CA SER A 39 14.95 4.76 -44.68
C SER A 39 16.15 3.92 -44.20
N SER A 40 16.15 2.63 -44.48
CA SER A 40 17.27 1.73 -44.16
C SER A 40 18.60 2.18 -44.77
N GLY A 41 18.58 2.77 -45.95
CA GLY A 41 19.76 3.35 -46.60
C GLY A 41 20.33 4.56 -45.87
N ILE A 42 19.46 5.49 -45.44
CA ILE A 42 19.80 6.69 -44.65
C ILE A 42 20.37 6.27 -43.28
N VAL A 43 19.63 5.38 -42.60
CA VAL A 43 20.01 4.91 -41.27
C VAL A 43 21.35 4.18 -41.28
N ARG A 44 21.61 3.31 -42.28
CA ARG A 44 22.88 2.56 -42.36
C ARG A 44 24.11 3.46 -42.39
N LYS A 45 23.98 4.65 -42.97
CA LYS A 45 25.08 5.62 -43.05
C LYS A 45 25.28 6.42 -41.75
N ASN A 46 24.25 6.52 -40.94
CA ASN A 46 24.17 7.46 -39.80
C ASN A 46 23.71 6.81 -38.47
N VAL A 47 23.82 5.49 -38.38
CA VAL A 47 23.24 4.69 -37.26
C VAL A 47 23.58 5.27 -35.88
N LEU A 48 24.85 5.50 -35.57
CA LEU A 48 25.29 5.98 -34.28
C LEU A 48 24.78 7.39 -33.98
N CYS A 49 24.75 8.25 -34.97
CA CYS A 49 24.27 9.62 -34.83
C CYS A 49 22.73 9.65 -34.56
N ILE A 50 21.98 8.82 -35.28
CA ILE A 50 20.53 8.71 -35.13
C ILE A 50 20.18 8.16 -33.74
N ILE A 51 20.80 7.04 -33.35
CA ILE A 51 20.59 6.44 -32.01
C ILE A 51 21.00 7.43 -30.93
N GLY A 52 22.16 8.05 -31.05
CA GLY A 52 22.64 9.05 -30.08
C GLY A 52 21.66 10.23 -29.93
N THR A 53 21.16 10.75 -31.07
CA THR A 53 20.18 11.84 -31.04
C THR A 53 18.86 11.43 -30.38
N VAL A 54 18.33 10.24 -30.71
CA VAL A 54 17.10 9.72 -30.10
C VAL A 54 17.27 9.53 -28.60
N VAL A 55 18.38 8.92 -28.19
CA VAL A 55 18.68 8.68 -26.76
C VAL A 55 18.83 10.01 -26.00
N LEU A 56 19.63 10.94 -26.52
CA LEU A 56 19.85 12.24 -25.89
C LEU A 56 18.56 13.06 -25.79
N TYR A 57 17.74 13.02 -26.85
CA TYR A 57 16.46 13.72 -26.84
C TYR A 57 15.50 13.17 -25.79
N ASN A 58 15.34 11.85 -25.73
CA ASN A 58 14.47 11.23 -24.71
C ASN A 58 15.01 11.43 -23.29
N LEU A 59 16.34 11.40 -23.12
CA LEU A 59 16.97 11.73 -21.84
C LEU A 59 16.71 13.19 -21.44
N ALA A 60 16.84 14.13 -22.36
CA ALA A 60 16.54 15.53 -22.09
C ALA A 60 15.06 15.75 -21.73
N LEU A 61 14.14 15.11 -22.46
CA LEU A 61 12.72 15.17 -22.17
C LEU A 61 12.43 14.61 -20.77
N LEU A 62 13.02 13.48 -20.42
CA LEU A 62 12.89 12.87 -19.09
C LEU A 62 13.41 13.80 -17.99
N VAL A 63 14.59 14.40 -18.18
CA VAL A 63 15.17 15.37 -17.22
C VAL A 63 14.25 16.58 -17.01
N ILE A 64 13.72 17.16 -18.10
CA ILE A 64 12.80 18.32 -18.02
C ILE A 64 11.55 17.97 -17.19
N ILE A 65 10.97 16.79 -17.42
CA ILE A 65 9.77 16.37 -16.73
C ILE A 65 10.05 16.07 -15.25
N TYR A 66 11.21 15.47 -14.93
CA TYR A 66 11.60 15.26 -13.53
C TYR A 66 11.88 16.58 -12.80
N ILE A 67 12.48 17.57 -13.47
CA ILE A 67 12.65 18.92 -12.89
C ILE A 67 11.28 19.53 -12.59
N PHE A 68 10.35 19.47 -13.54
CA PHE A 68 8.99 19.97 -13.33
C PHE A 68 8.27 19.29 -12.17
N TYR A 69 8.37 17.94 -12.09
CA TYR A 69 7.82 17.16 -10.98
C TYR A 69 8.46 17.57 -9.64
N ALA A 70 9.78 17.74 -9.59
CA ALA A 70 10.51 18.15 -8.40
C ALA A 70 10.07 19.55 -7.94
N ILE A 71 9.91 20.52 -8.85
CA ILE A 71 9.44 21.87 -8.55
C ILE A 71 8.04 21.82 -7.91
N ILE A 72 7.09 21.10 -8.51
CA ILE A 72 5.73 20.96 -7.96
C ILE A 72 5.77 20.30 -6.59
N SER A 73 6.58 19.25 -6.41
CA SER A 73 6.73 18.57 -5.12
C SER A 73 7.23 19.51 -4.02
N VAL A 74 8.19 20.37 -4.33
CA VAL A 74 8.70 21.39 -3.39
C VAL A 74 7.61 22.41 -3.02
N PHE A 75 6.82 22.87 -4.01
CA PHE A 75 5.70 23.78 -3.73
C PHE A 75 4.62 23.13 -2.84
N LEU A 76 4.32 21.84 -3.06
CA LEU A 76 3.38 21.10 -2.22
C LEU A 76 3.90 20.96 -0.78
N ILE A 77 5.20 20.66 -0.59
CA ILE A 77 5.84 20.60 0.74
C ILE A 77 5.73 21.96 1.45
N ALA A 78 6.03 23.04 0.74
CA ALA A 78 5.92 24.39 1.29
C ALA A 78 4.47 24.74 1.68
N GLY A 79 3.49 24.34 0.87
CA GLY A 79 2.06 24.54 1.15
C GLY A 79 1.61 23.79 2.41
N VAL A 80 2.00 22.53 2.59
CA VAL A 80 1.71 21.74 3.79
C VAL A 80 2.31 22.39 5.04
N LYS A 81 3.53 22.93 4.95
CA LYS A 81 4.20 23.60 6.07
C LYS A 81 3.52 24.92 6.46
N ILE A 82 3.03 25.69 5.47
CA ILE A 82 2.37 26.99 5.72
C ILE A 82 1.00 26.79 6.39
N LEU A 83 0.30 25.69 6.05
CA LEU A 83 -1.04 25.43 6.58
C LEU A 83 -1.03 24.87 8.01
N ASP A 84 0.14 24.53 8.57
CA ASP A 84 0.36 24.00 9.94
C ASP A 84 -0.57 22.83 10.33
N ILE A 85 -1.04 22.08 9.32
CA ILE A 85 -1.93 20.94 9.48
C ILE A 85 -1.05 19.68 9.51
N ALA A 86 -0.34 19.48 10.63
CA ALA A 86 0.72 18.47 10.73
C ALA A 86 0.23 17.03 10.41
N TYR A 87 -0.97 16.67 10.80
CA TYR A 87 -1.52 15.32 10.62
C TYR A 87 -2.24 15.11 9.29
N ILE A 88 -3.20 15.94 8.97
CA ILE A 88 -3.94 15.88 7.70
C ILE A 88 -3.01 16.26 6.54
N GLY A 89 -2.05 17.16 6.79
CA GLY A 89 -1.12 17.65 5.78
C GLY A 89 -0.23 16.57 5.17
N SER A 90 0.29 15.62 5.95
CA SER A 90 1.14 14.54 5.42
C SER A 90 0.34 13.51 4.60
N ALA A 91 -0.82 13.09 5.06
CA ALA A 91 -1.69 12.17 4.32
C ALA A 91 -2.20 12.81 3.01
N VAL A 92 -2.66 14.05 3.07
CA VAL A 92 -3.07 14.83 1.87
C VAL A 92 -1.89 15.00 0.93
N TYR A 93 -0.70 15.34 1.44
CA TYR A 93 0.52 15.47 0.62
C TYR A 93 0.84 14.18 -0.12
N LEU A 94 0.83 13.03 0.56
CA LEU A 94 1.12 11.73 -0.06
C LEU A 94 0.07 11.34 -1.10
N SER A 95 -1.20 11.57 -0.81
CA SER A 95 -2.30 11.33 -1.76
C SER A 95 -2.17 12.22 -3.00
N VAL A 96 -1.91 13.53 -2.82
CA VAL A 96 -1.69 14.47 -3.91
C VAL A 96 -0.44 14.11 -4.71
N LEU A 97 0.65 13.72 -4.04
CA LEU A 97 1.91 13.33 -4.70
C LEU A 97 1.73 12.04 -5.53
N SER A 98 1.00 11.05 -5.03
CA SER A 98 0.70 9.81 -5.77
C SER A 98 -0.17 10.09 -7.00
N THR A 99 -1.20 10.93 -6.84
CA THR A 99 -2.07 11.38 -7.94
C THR A 99 -1.29 12.18 -8.96
N LEU A 100 -0.45 13.13 -8.52
CA LEU A 100 0.42 13.92 -9.38
C LEU A 100 1.39 13.03 -10.16
N ARG A 101 1.98 12.02 -9.52
CA ARG A 101 2.86 11.04 -10.20
C ARG A 101 2.12 10.32 -11.32
N THR A 102 0.89 9.90 -11.07
CA THR A 102 0.06 9.25 -12.09
C THR A 102 -0.26 10.19 -13.24
N ILE A 103 -0.64 11.44 -12.96
CA ILE A 103 -0.90 12.46 -13.97
C ILE A 103 0.37 12.75 -14.79
N VAL A 104 1.51 12.91 -14.15
CA VAL A 104 2.81 13.17 -14.81
C VAL A 104 3.20 12.00 -15.72
N ARG A 105 2.96 10.74 -15.30
CA ARG A 105 3.20 9.56 -16.14
C ARG A 105 2.30 9.53 -17.38
N LEU A 106 1.01 9.80 -17.21
CA LEU A 106 0.07 9.88 -18.35
C LEU A 106 0.50 11.02 -19.30
N PHE A 107 0.84 12.16 -18.76
CA PHE A 107 1.32 13.32 -19.53
C PHE A 107 2.61 13.02 -20.28
N LEU A 108 3.54 12.27 -19.66
CA LEU A 108 4.76 11.75 -20.31
C LEU A 108 4.44 10.92 -21.54
N VAL A 109 3.53 9.96 -21.42
CA VAL A 109 3.13 9.10 -22.55
C VAL A 109 2.53 9.94 -23.67
N PHE A 110 1.58 10.83 -23.36
CA PHE A 110 0.89 11.66 -24.36
C PHE A 110 1.81 12.68 -25.05
N ILE A 111 2.80 13.23 -24.35
CA ILE A 111 3.74 14.21 -24.94
C ILE A 111 4.93 13.53 -25.61
N SER A 112 5.42 12.41 -25.11
CA SER A 112 6.59 11.75 -25.66
C SER A 112 6.39 11.31 -27.11
N ILE A 113 5.17 10.87 -27.48
CA ILE A 113 4.85 10.39 -28.83
C ILE A 113 4.97 11.53 -29.87
N PRO A 114 4.20 12.64 -29.77
CA PRO A 114 4.31 13.70 -30.77
C PRO A 114 5.68 14.39 -30.76
N CYS A 115 6.33 14.51 -29.60
CA CYS A 115 7.66 15.07 -29.50
C CYS A 115 8.71 14.18 -30.17
N SER A 116 8.67 12.87 -29.95
CA SER A 116 9.56 11.91 -30.62
C SER A 116 9.32 11.88 -32.13
N PHE A 117 8.05 11.95 -32.54
CA PHE A 117 7.69 12.03 -33.96
C PHE A 117 8.25 13.31 -34.62
N SER A 118 8.08 14.47 -33.98
CA SER A 118 8.62 15.73 -34.46
C SER A 118 10.15 15.71 -34.59
N MET A 119 10.84 15.11 -33.60
CA MET A 119 12.28 14.94 -33.64
C MET A 119 12.74 14.02 -34.79
N VAL A 120 12.05 12.90 -35.02
CA VAL A 120 12.32 11.99 -36.12
C VAL A 120 12.08 12.71 -37.45
N SER A 121 11.01 13.49 -37.58
CA SER A 121 10.74 14.29 -38.80
C SER A 121 11.84 15.32 -39.01
N TYR A 122 12.26 16.04 -38.00
CA TYR A 122 13.39 16.99 -38.09
C TYR A 122 14.69 16.31 -38.59
N MET A 123 15.01 15.14 -38.03
CA MET A 123 16.17 14.38 -38.49
C MET A 123 16.05 13.94 -39.95
N TYR A 124 14.87 13.51 -40.39
CA TYR A 124 14.63 13.15 -41.78
C TYR A 124 14.93 14.33 -42.71
N TYR A 125 14.34 15.52 -42.43
CA TYR A 125 14.59 16.74 -43.21
C TYR A 125 16.06 17.11 -43.24
N LYS A 126 16.74 17.01 -42.10
CA LYS A 126 18.18 17.29 -41.99
C LYS A 126 19.05 16.35 -42.84
N TYR A 127 18.75 15.05 -42.87
CA TYR A 127 19.56 14.07 -43.63
C TYR A 127 19.29 14.08 -45.13
N GLU A 128 18.12 14.52 -45.56
CA GLU A 128 17.79 14.64 -46.97
C GLU A 128 18.03 16.05 -47.52
N ASN A 129 18.54 17.01 -46.71
CA ASN A 129 18.77 18.42 -47.08
C ASN A 129 17.51 19.11 -47.66
N LEU A 130 16.36 18.82 -47.10
CA LEU A 130 15.05 19.27 -47.56
C LEU A 130 14.65 20.60 -46.91
N SER A 131 15.53 21.61 -46.88
CA SER A 131 15.27 22.89 -46.20
C SER A 131 14.21 23.79 -46.86
N ASP A 132 13.84 23.49 -48.12
CA ASP A 132 12.99 24.39 -48.93
C ASP A 132 11.74 23.71 -49.52
N ILE A 133 11.13 22.76 -48.80
CA ILE A 133 9.91 22.10 -49.30
C ILE A 133 8.67 22.95 -49.02
N THR A 134 8.03 23.42 -50.10
CA THR A 134 6.63 23.76 -50.12
C THR A 134 5.83 22.45 -50.14
N PHE A 135 4.89 22.27 -49.18
CA PHE A 135 4.01 21.11 -49.12
C PHE A 135 2.99 21.17 -50.28
N ASP A 136 3.31 20.59 -51.42
CA ASP A 136 2.31 20.20 -52.40
C ASP A 136 1.77 18.82 -51.97
N PHE A 137 0.49 18.73 -51.71
CA PHE A 137 -0.18 17.46 -51.39
C PHE A 137 -0.06 16.56 -52.65
N VAL A 138 0.74 15.51 -52.56
CA VAL A 138 0.90 14.52 -53.64
C VAL A 138 -0.43 13.75 -53.76
N ASP A 139 -1.02 13.80 -54.98
CA ASP A 139 -2.17 12.95 -55.33
C ASP A 139 -1.71 11.47 -55.28
N ILE A 140 -2.26 10.74 -54.30
CA ILE A 140 -1.94 9.32 -54.10
C ILE A 140 -2.96 8.50 -54.91
N ASP A 141 -2.47 7.64 -55.81
CA ASP A 141 -3.31 6.69 -56.56
C ASP A 141 -4.23 5.87 -55.63
N GLU A 142 -5.54 5.89 -55.88
CA GLU A 142 -6.58 5.37 -54.99
C GLU A 142 -6.45 3.87 -54.64
N GLY A 143 -5.85 3.06 -55.53
CA GLY A 143 -5.64 1.63 -55.32
C GLY A 143 -4.57 1.32 -54.28
N SER A 144 -3.45 2.01 -54.35
CA SER A 144 -2.37 1.90 -53.36
C SER A 144 -2.69 2.61 -52.06
N ALA A 145 -3.49 3.67 -52.12
CA ALA A 145 -3.97 4.42 -50.95
C ALA A 145 -4.79 3.58 -49.95
N ARG A 146 -5.62 2.66 -50.44
CA ARG A 146 -6.45 1.80 -49.57
C ARG A 146 -5.59 0.80 -48.80
N VAL A 147 -4.64 0.10 -49.43
CA VAL A 147 -3.75 -0.85 -48.76
C VAL A 147 -2.83 -0.14 -47.77
N ASN A 148 -2.28 1.00 -48.17
CA ASN A 148 -1.40 1.79 -47.31
C ASN A 148 -2.18 2.36 -46.09
N ARG A 149 -3.43 2.83 -46.26
CA ARG A 149 -4.30 3.30 -45.16
C ARG A 149 -4.57 2.19 -44.15
N ILE A 150 -4.80 0.94 -44.61
CA ILE A 150 -4.97 -0.23 -43.75
C ILE A 150 -3.69 -0.51 -42.95
N ILE A 151 -2.55 -0.53 -43.60
CA ILE A 151 -1.24 -0.78 -42.93
C ILE A 151 -0.97 0.30 -41.84
N TYR A 152 -1.16 1.58 -42.21
CA TYR A 152 -0.91 2.68 -41.26
C TYR A 152 -1.91 2.68 -40.10
N SER A 153 -3.20 2.47 -40.38
CA SER A 153 -4.18 2.35 -39.29
C SER A 153 -3.85 1.16 -38.37
N THR A 154 -3.39 0.04 -38.94
CA THR A 154 -2.96 -1.12 -38.15
C THR A 154 -1.73 -0.82 -37.30
N VAL A 155 -0.74 -0.13 -37.84
CA VAL A 155 0.48 0.28 -37.10
C VAL A 155 0.13 1.27 -35.99
N VAL A 156 -0.72 2.27 -36.28
CA VAL A 156 -1.18 3.24 -35.26
C VAL A 156 -1.97 2.53 -34.17
N VAL A 157 -2.92 1.65 -34.53
CA VAL A 157 -3.68 0.88 -33.55
C VAL A 157 -2.76 -0.02 -32.72
N LEU A 158 -1.78 -0.68 -33.35
CA LEU A 158 -0.82 -1.54 -32.64
C LEU A 158 0.04 -0.73 -31.68
N SER A 159 0.51 0.47 -32.07
CA SER A 159 1.29 1.33 -31.17
C SER A 159 0.44 1.81 -29.98
N VAL A 160 -0.80 2.23 -30.21
CA VAL A 160 -1.73 2.61 -29.14
C VAL A 160 -2.02 1.42 -28.20
N VAL A 161 -2.20 0.21 -28.74
CA VAL A 161 -2.39 -1.00 -27.93
C VAL A 161 -1.14 -1.31 -27.12
N LEU A 162 0.06 -1.19 -27.70
CA LEU A 162 1.33 -1.38 -26.98
C LEU A 162 1.52 -0.32 -25.89
N ASP A 163 1.15 0.92 -26.13
CA ASP A 163 1.20 1.98 -25.13
C ASP A 163 0.19 1.73 -24.00
N ILE A 164 -1.03 1.29 -24.33
CA ILE A 164 -2.04 0.88 -23.31
C ILE A 164 -1.51 -0.32 -22.52
N LEU A 165 -0.95 -1.34 -23.16
CA LEU A 165 -0.36 -2.50 -22.49
C LEU A 165 0.83 -2.10 -21.60
N TYR A 166 1.67 -1.17 -22.05
CA TYR A 166 2.75 -0.61 -21.24
C TYR A 166 2.22 0.14 -20.02
N VAL A 167 1.17 0.95 -20.20
CA VAL A 167 0.49 1.64 -19.10
C VAL A 167 -0.10 0.63 -18.12
N VAL A 168 -0.89 -0.35 -18.61
CA VAL A 168 -1.49 -1.42 -17.78
C VAL A 168 -0.41 -2.23 -17.07
N PHE A 169 0.66 -2.61 -17.75
CA PHE A 169 1.80 -3.31 -17.15
C PHE A 169 2.49 -2.46 -16.07
N THR A 170 2.69 -1.15 -16.30
CA THR A 170 3.28 -0.22 -15.33
C THR A 170 2.37 0.03 -14.13
N PHE A 171 1.04 -0.04 -14.31
CA PHE A 171 0.07 0.06 -13.23
C PHE A 171 -0.07 -1.25 -12.43
N ASN A 172 -0.04 -2.42 -13.09
CA ASN A 172 -0.15 -3.73 -12.42
C ASN A 172 1.19 -4.25 -11.87
N SER A 173 2.31 -3.91 -12.49
CA SER A 173 3.63 -4.15 -11.92
C SER A 173 4.01 -2.93 -11.10
N ASN A 174 3.45 -2.81 -9.89
CA ASN A 174 3.85 -1.79 -8.95
C ASN A 174 5.21 -2.21 -8.33
N PRO A 175 6.37 -1.91 -8.97
CA PRO A 175 7.66 -2.21 -8.36
C PRO A 175 7.90 -1.34 -7.12
N PHE A 176 6.95 -0.45 -6.81
CA PHE A 176 7.00 0.55 -5.75
C PHE A 176 6.26 0.15 -4.47
N GLU A 177 5.44 -0.91 -4.49
CA GLU A 177 4.85 -1.48 -3.26
C GLU A 177 5.89 -2.06 -2.30
N ARG A 178 7.11 -2.34 -2.78
CA ARG A 178 8.19 -2.90 -1.95
C ARG A 178 9.17 -1.87 -1.39
N VAL A 179 8.97 -0.59 -1.59
CA VAL A 179 9.81 0.44 -0.98
C VAL A 179 9.08 1.07 0.19
N ALA A 180 9.28 0.48 1.34
CA ALA A 180 8.88 0.94 2.66
C ALA A 180 9.54 2.29 3.05
N ILE A 181 9.33 3.33 2.23
CA ILE A 181 9.76 4.70 2.58
C ILE A 181 8.69 5.39 3.43
N PHE A 182 7.44 4.94 3.31
CA PHE A 182 6.29 5.38 4.10
C PHE A 182 5.53 4.15 4.57
N HIS A 183 6.17 3.34 5.41
CA HIS A 183 5.44 2.34 6.16
C HIS A 183 4.66 3.11 7.21
N GLU A 184 3.38 3.28 6.95
CA GLU A 184 2.47 3.92 7.89
C GLU A 184 2.23 2.93 9.02
N THR A 185 2.98 3.12 10.11
CA THR A 185 2.80 2.29 11.30
C THR A 185 1.41 2.57 11.86
N GLN A 186 0.53 1.59 11.83
CA GLN A 186 -0.82 1.66 12.38
C GLN A 186 -0.77 1.64 13.91
N ILE A 187 -1.79 2.23 14.53
CA ILE A 187 -1.90 2.31 15.99
C ILE A 187 -3.11 1.49 16.42
N THR A 188 -2.84 0.52 17.29
CA THR A 188 -3.87 -0.30 17.95
C THR A 188 -4.02 0.14 19.40
N ALA A 189 -5.23 0.53 19.80
CA ALA A 189 -5.57 0.85 21.17
C ALA A 189 -5.76 -0.44 21.98
N HIS A 190 -4.82 -0.75 22.89
CA HIS A 190 -4.77 -1.96 23.69
C HIS A 190 -5.90 -1.99 24.75
N ARG A 191 -6.85 -2.92 24.60
CA ARG A 191 -8.09 -3.02 25.39
C ARG A 191 -8.95 -1.75 25.30
N GLY A 192 -8.90 -1.07 24.14
CA GLY A 192 -9.40 0.29 23.97
C GLY A 192 -8.42 1.36 24.44
N ALA A 193 -8.87 2.60 24.65
CA ALA A 193 -8.08 3.67 25.26
C ALA A 193 -7.92 3.46 26.76
N SER A 194 -7.22 2.40 27.16
CA SER A 194 -7.20 1.84 28.52
C SER A 194 -6.54 2.72 29.59
N LYS A 195 -5.86 3.81 29.20
CA LYS A 195 -5.38 4.86 30.12
C LYS A 195 -6.42 5.92 30.43
N GLU A 196 -7.42 6.10 29.55
CA GLU A 196 -8.43 7.15 29.65
C GLU A 196 -9.81 6.62 30.12
N ALA A 197 -10.04 5.31 29.94
CA ALA A 197 -11.28 4.63 30.32
C ALA A 197 -10.99 3.18 30.77
N PRO A 198 -11.90 2.52 31.50
CA PRO A 198 -11.67 1.16 31.98
C PRO A 198 -11.50 0.18 30.83
N GLU A 199 -10.42 -0.61 30.89
CA GLU A 199 -10.06 -1.58 29.83
C GLU A 199 -11.22 -2.52 29.47
N ASN A 200 -11.27 -2.92 28.19
CA ASN A 200 -12.25 -3.90 27.70
C ASN A 200 -13.72 -3.53 27.95
N THR A 201 -14.05 -2.24 27.92
CA THR A 201 -15.43 -1.73 28.05
C THR A 201 -15.84 -0.92 26.82
N LEU A 202 -17.15 -0.74 26.62
CA LEU A 202 -17.66 0.09 25.54
C LEU A 202 -17.18 1.54 25.68
N ALA A 203 -16.99 2.05 26.89
CA ALA A 203 -16.44 3.38 27.15
C ALA A 203 -15.00 3.51 26.64
N ALA A 204 -14.14 2.49 26.86
CA ALA A 204 -12.77 2.49 26.36
C ALA A 204 -12.71 2.36 24.81
N PHE A 205 -13.60 1.59 24.23
CA PHE A 205 -13.68 1.42 22.78
C PHE A 205 -14.21 2.69 22.09
N GLN A 206 -15.24 3.32 22.64
CA GLN A 206 -15.71 4.61 22.13
C GLN A 206 -14.61 5.67 22.21
N ARG A 207 -13.88 5.69 23.34
CA ARG A 207 -12.75 6.61 23.50
C ARG A 207 -11.65 6.36 22.45
N ALA A 208 -11.32 5.11 22.16
CA ALA A 208 -10.35 4.76 21.10
C ALA A 208 -10.82 5.18 19.71
N ILE A 209 -12.13 5.09 19.42
CA ILE A 209 -12.73 5.61 18.17
C ILE A 209 -12.58 7.14 18.12
N ASP A 210 -12.92 7.85 19.21
CA ASP A 210 -12.83 9.31 19.29
C ASP A 210 -11.38 9.80 19.14
N GLU A 211 -10.43 8.99 19.56
CA GLU A 211 -8.98 9.19 19.41
C GLU A 211 -8.45 8.73 18.06
N MET A 212 -9.32 8.25 17.17
CA MET A 212 -8.99 7.80 15.81
C MET A 212 -7.91 6.70 15.77
N ALA A 213 -7.95 5.73 16.69
CA ALA A 213 -7.11 4.55 16.60
C ALA A 213 -7.46 3.75 15.34
N ASP A 214 -6.44 3.20 14.65
CA ASP A 214 -6.65 2.41 13.44
C ASP A 214 -7.31 1.07 13.77
N TYR A 215 -6.86 0.47 14.88
CA TYR A 215 -7.41 -0.74 15.45
C TYR A 215 -7.74 -0.56 16.93
N ILE A 216 -8.72 -1.30 17.38
CA ILE A 216 -9.03 -1.50 18.79
C ILE A 216 -8.74 -2.95 19.12
N GLU A 217 -7.83 -3.18 20.04
CA GLU A 217 -7.57 -4.53 20.53
C GLU A 217 -8.51 -4.82 21.72
N LEU A 218 -8.94 -6.05 21.83
CA LEU A 218 -9.80 -6.55 22.88
C LEU A 218 -9.59 -8.04 23.13
N ASP A 219 -9.84 -8.47 24.37
CA ASP A 219 -9.69 -9.84 24.82
C ASP A 219 -11.04 -10.52 24.96
N ILE A 220 -11.22 -11.71 24.40
CA ILE A 220 -12.48 -12.43 24.49
C ILE A 220 -12.36 -13.76 25.21
N GLN A 221 -13.43 -14.09 25.93
CA GLN A 221 -13.63 -15.36 26.62
C GLN A 221 -15.08 -15.83 26.45
N MET A 222 -15.32 -17.11 26.69
CA MET A 222 -16.66 -17.70 26.65
C MET A 222 -17.21 -17.91 28.06
N THR A 223 -18.44 -17.52 28.27
CA THR A 223 -19.19 -17.81 29.50
C THR A 223 -19.62 -19.27 29.57
N LYS A 224 -20.05 -19.72 30.78
CA LYS A 224 -20.54 -21.07 31.00
C LYS A 224 -21.69 -21.49 30.08
N ASP A 225 -22.54 -20.56 29.70
CA ASP A 225 -23.69 -20.75 28.79
C ASP A 225 -23.38 -20.41 27.33
N GLY A 226 -22.10 -20.22 27.03
CA GLY A 226 -21.57 -20.15 25.64
C GLY A 226 -21.66 -18.80 24.96
N TYR A 227 -21.84 -17.69 25.70
CA TYR A 227 -21.74 -16.33 25.13
C TYR A 227 -20.30 -15.84 25.09
N ILE A 228 -19.95 -15.08 24.06
CA ILE A 228 -18.63 -14.45 23.95
C ILE A 228 -18.68 -13.07 24.60
N VAL A 229 -17.85 -12.88 25.62
CA VAL A 229 -17.74 -11.64 26.40
C VAL A 229 -16.32 -11.09 26.35
N VAL A 230 -16.17 -9.80 26.65
CA VAL A 230 -14.88 -9.10 26.53
C VAL A 230 -14.27 -8.92 27.91
N MET A 231 -13.19 -9.68 28.20
CA MET A 231 -12.50 -9.66 29.49
C MET A 231 -11.10 -10.25 29.32
N HIS A 232 -10.08 -9.57 29.88
CA HIS A 232 -8.69 -10.05 29.79
C HIS A 232 -8.41 -11.23 30.73
N ASP A 233 -8.67 -11.04 32.02
CA ASP A 233 -8.33 -12.01 33.05
C ASP A 233 -9.35 -13.17 33.08
N THR A 234 -8.89 -14.36 33.34
CA THR A 234 -9.79 -15.51 33.59
C THR A 234 -10.75 -15.26 34.73
N SER A 235 -10.25 -14.61 35.79
CA SER A 235 -11.10 -14.20 36.95
C SER A 235 -11.61 -12.77 36.80
N ALA A 236 -12.86 -12.53 37.05
CA ALA A 236 -13.46 -11.19 37.04
C ALA A 236 -12.95 -10.26 38.16
N TYR A 237 -12.13 -10.76 39.09
CA TYR A 237 -11.81 -10.05 40.34
C TYR A 237 -11.14 -8.69 40.14
N ARG A 238 -10.11 -8.60 39.30
CA ARG A 238 -9.30 -7.36 39.19
C ARG A 238 -10.11 -6.16 38.72
N THR A 239 -11.00 -6.34 37.79
CA THR A 239 -11.77 -5.25 37.18
C THR A 239 -13.20 -5.11 37.69
N THR A 240 -13.71 -6.11 38.43
CA THR A 240 -15.10 -6.06 38.94
C THR A 240 -15.22 -6.34 40.44
N GLY A 241 -14.17 -6.79 41.11
CA GLY A 241 -14.20 -7.17 42.53
C GLY A 241 -14.83 -8.54 42.78
N VAL A 242 -15.35 -9.24 41.79
CA VAL A 242 -16.02 -10.55 41.93
C VAL A 242 -15.07 -11.69 41.73
N SER A 243 -14.78 -12.48 42.76
CA SER A 243 -13.85 -13.62 42.75
C SER A 243 -14.51 -14.86 42.14
N LYS A 244 -14.74 -14.84 40.82
CA LYS A 244 -15.29 -15.96 40.04
C LYS A 244 -14.68 -15.93 38.63
N ASN A 245 -14.44 -17.10 38.04
CA ASN A 245 -13.95 -17.16 36.67
C ASN A 245 -15.09 -16.91 35.67
N ILE A 246 -14.78 -16.29 34.55
CA ILE A 246 -15.75 -16.00 33.47
C ILE A 246 -16.39 -17.30 32.96
N THR A 247 -15.60 -18.35 32.79
CA THR A 247 -16.05 -19.67 32.33
C THR A 247 -17.03 -20.38 33.31
N ASP A 248 -17.07 -19.93 34.59
CA ASP A 248 -17.97 -20.46 35.61
C ASP A 248 -19.27 -19.63 35.75
N MET A 249 -19.36 -18.50 35.04
CA MET A 249 -20.47 -17.56 35.06
C MET A 249 -21.37 -17.66 33.85
N THR A 250 -22.67 -17.47 34.02
CA THR A 250 -23.57 -17.24 32.89
C THR A 250 -23.44 -15.82 32.36
N TYR A 251 -23.87 -15.58 31.11
CA TYR A 251 -23.89 -14.24 30.56
C TYR A 251 -24.65 -13.24 31.39
N ASP A 252 -25.80 -13.65 31.93
CA ASP A 252 -26.59 -12.79 32.84
C ASP A 252 -25.83 -12.41 34.12
N GLU A 253 -25.00 -13.28 34.66
CA GLU A 253 -24.12 -12.95 35.79
C GLU A 253 -23.03 -11.96 35.36
N VAL A 254 -22.37 -12.19 34.21
CA VAL A 254 -21.26 -11.36 33.73
C VAL A 254 -21.73 -9.94 33.35
N ARG A 255 -22.83 -9.81 32.61
CA ARG A 255 -23.36 -8.51 32.17
C ARG A 255 -23.82 -7.60 33.34
N ASN A 256 -24.04 -8.17 34.54
CA ASN A 256 -24.42 -7.41 35.73
C ASN A 256 -23.19 -6.90 36.50
N LEU A 257 -21.99 -7.35 36.23
CA LEU A 257 -20.76 -6.87 36.85
C LEU A 257 -20.52 -5.37 36.55
N ASP A 258 -19.90 -4.68 37.50
CA ASP A 258 -19.39 -3.31 37.31
C ASP A 258 -17.92 -3.36 36.97
N ALA A 259 -17.60 -3.15 35.69
CA ALA A 259 -16.23 -3.16 35.16
C ALA A 259 -15.60 -1.76 35.12
N GLY A 260 -16.29 -0.74 35.63
CA GLY A 260 -15.80 0.64 35.54
C GLY A 260 -15.35 1.23 36.89
N TYR A 261 -15.97 0.84 38.00
CA TYR A 261 -15.71 1.45 39.30
C TYR A 261 -14.25 1.33 39.77
N TRP A 262 -13.59 0.22 39.48
CA TRP A 262 -12.18 0.00 39.83
C TRP A 262 -11.24 1.04 39.19
N PHE A 263 -11.63 1.57 38.04
CA PHE A 263 -10.86 2.58 37.28
C PHE A 263 -11.13 3.99 37.82
N SER A 264 -12.39 4.35 37.97
CA SER A 264 -12.82 5.66 38.50
C SER A 264 -14.30 5.67 38.80
N ASP A 265 -14.74 6.47 39.84
CA ASP A 265 -16.14 6.71 40.12
C ASP A 265 -16.95 7.23 38.93
N LYS A 266 -16.31 7.93 37.98
CA LYS A 266 -16.92 8.41 36.73
C LYS A 266 -17.51 7.27 35.89
N TYR A 267 -16.90 6.09 35.95
CA TYR A 267 -17.30 4.93 35.17
C TYR A 267 -18.06 3.88 35.97
N ARG A 268 -18.51 4.23 37.21
CA ARG A 268 -19.33 3.35 38.02
C ARG A 268 -20.57 2.89 37.24
N GLY A 269 -20.78 1.59 37.20
CA GLY A 269 -21.90 0.97 36.48
C GLY A 269 -21.60 0.59 35.03
N GLU A 270 -20.37 0.90 34.51
CA GLU A 270 -19.91 0.39 33.22
C GLU A 270 -19.88 -1.13 33.23
N LYS A 271 -20.33 -1.76 32.15
CA LYS A 271 -20.55 -3.21 32.08
C LYS A 271 -19.42 -3.95 31.37
N VAL A 272 -19.29 -5.24 31.63
CA VAL A 272 -18.54 -6.16 30.77
C VAL A 272 -19.37 -6.36 29.51
N PRO A 273 -18.88 -5.93 28.34
CA PRO A 273 -19.68 -6.06 27.13
C PRO A 273 -19.60 -7.47 26.54
N SER A 274 -20.65 -7.86 25.83
CA SER A 274 -20.56 -8.98 24.87
C SER A 274 -19.75 -8.57 23.64
N PHE A 275 -19.15 -9.52 22.95
CA PHE A 275 -18.47 -9.27 21.69
C PHE A 275 -19.41 -8.69 20.62
N GLU A 276 -20.69 -9.15 20.64
CA GLU A 276 -21.71 -8.61 19.73
C GLU A 276 -21.99 -7.11 19.93
N GLU A 277 -21.96 -6.62 21.18
CA GLU A 277 -22.12 -5.18 21.48
C GLU A 277 -20.92 -4.38 20.96
N VAL A 278 -19.71 -4.94 21.03
CA VAL A 278 -18.50 -4.31 20.47
C VAL A 278 -18.56 -4.24 18.95
N LEU A 279 -18.92 -5.33 18.26
CA LEU A 279 -19.09 -5.33 16.81
C LEU A 279 -20.08 -4.24 16.35
N LYS A 280 -21.21 -4.09 17.04
CA LYS A 280 -22.20 -3.03 16.75
C LYS A 280 -21.64 -1.61 16.95
N LEU A 281 -20.83 -1.41 18.00
CA LEU A 281 -20.24 -0.10 18.28
C LEU A 281 -19.20 0.31 17.26
N VAL A 282 -18.31 -0.64 16.87
CA VAL A 282 -17.07 -0.34 16.14
C VAL A 282 -17.25 -0.39 14.62
N LYS A 283 -18.23 -1.15 14.10
CA LYS A 283 -18.47 -1.33 12.67
C LYS A 283 -18.40 -0.03 11.87
N GLY A 284 -17.51 0.02 10.87
CA GLY A 284 -17.31 1.16 9.99
C GLY A 284 -16.62 2.37 10.64
N LYS A 285 -16.10 2.24 11.86
CA LYS A 285 -15.44 3.35 12.59
C LYS A 285 -13.97 3.07 12.91
N ALA A 286 -13.63 1.83 13.23
CA ALA A 286 -12.27 1.36 13.44
C ALA A 286 -12.21 -0.14 13.13
N LYS A 287 -11.01 -0.69 12.96
CA LYS A 287 -10.82 -2.14 12.86
C LYS A 287 -10.66 -2.77 14.25
N LEU A 288 -10.87 -4.08 14.32
CA LEU A 288 -10.71 -4.85 15.55
C LEU A 288 -9.50 -5.80 15.47
N ASN A 289 -8.73 -5.86 16.54
CA ASN A 289 -7.76 -6.91 16.81
C ASN A 289 -8.30 -7.76 17.98
N VAL A 290 -8.87 -8.90 17.68
CA VAL A 290 -9.60 -9.74 18.64
C VAL A 290 -8.69 -10.83 19.18
N GLU A 291 -8.25 -10.72 20.45
CA GLU A 291 -7.47 -11.79 21.07
C GLU A 291 -8.38 -12.87 21.66
N ILE A 292 -8.27 -14.09 21.10
CA ILE A 292 -8.87 -15.30 21.72
C ILE A 292 -7.95 -15.76 22.84
N LYS A 293 -8.44 -15.72 24.09
CA LYS A 293 -7.69 -16.22 25.23
C LYS A 293 -7.58 -17.74 25.20
N SER A 294 -6.38 -18.25 25.50
CA SER A 294 -6.11 -19.68 25.53
C SER A 294 -6.98 -20.40 26.56
N SER A 295 -7.66 -21.43 26.12
CA SER A 295 -8.51 -22.29 26.95
C SER A 295 -8.63 -23.69 26.34
N SER A 296 -9.16 -24.65 27.09
CA SER A 296 -9.46 -25.98 26.53
C SER A 296 -10.55 -25.98 25.45
N GLU A 297 -11.26 -24.86 25.27
CA GLU A 297 -12.36 -24.69 24.32
C GLU A 297 -12.04 -23.65 23.24
N SER A 298 -10.76 -23.28 23.06
CA SER A 298 -10.33 -22.24 22.14
C SER A 298 -10.85 -22.42 20.71
N ALA A 299 -10.90 -23.67 20.20
CA ALA A 299 -11.46 -23.94 18.88
C ALA A 299 -12.97 -23.67 18.79
N ILE A 300 -13.72 -23.95 19.85
CA ILE A 300 -15.17 -23.65 19.92
C ILE A 300 -15.39 -22.14 19.98
N VAL A 301 -14.56 -21.44 20.77
CA VAL A 301 -14.57 -19.97 20.84
C VAL A 301 -14.28 -19.39 19.46
N ALA A 302 -13.26 -19.90 18.76
CA ALA A 302 -12.89 -19.46 17.41
C ALA A 302 -14.07 -19.54 16.43
N GLY A 303 -14.76 -20.69 16.37
CA GLY A 303 -15.94 -20.85 15.51
C GLY A 303 -17.05 -19.85 15.81
N LYS A 304 -17.38 -19.65 17.09
CA LYS A 304 -18.40 -18.66 17.50
C LYS A 304 -18.03 -17.22 17.19
N VAL A 305 -16.75 -16.90 17.29
CA VAL A 305 -16.23 -15.54 16.97
C VAL A 305 -16.35 -15.30 15.49
N VAL A 306 -15.95 -16.26 14.65
CA VAL A 306 -16.11 -16.18 13.19
C VAL A 306 -17.57 -16.02 12.79
N GLU A 307 -18.48 -16.82 13.37
CA GLU A 307 -19.93 -16.69 13.14
C GLU A 307 -20.45 -15.29 13.46
N LEU A 308 -19.99 -14.67 14.57
CA LEU A 308 -20.38 -13.31 14.94
C LEU A 308 -19.81 -12.28 13.98
N ILE A 309 -18.55 -12.39 13.58
CA ILE A 309 -17.91 -11.50 12.60
C ILE A 309 -18.67 -11.54 11.26
N GLN A 310 -18.96 -12.74 10.75
CA GLN A 310 -19.74 -12.95 9.51
C GLN A 310 -21.16 -12.40 9.63
N LYS A 311 -21.85 -12.65 10.78
CA LYS A 311 -23.20 -12.11 11.03
C LYS A 311 -23.26 -10.59 10.90
N TYR A 312 -22.17 -9.89 11.25
CA TYR A 312 -22.08 -8.43 11.15
C TYR A 312 -21.38 -7.96 9.88
N SER A 313 -20.92 -8.87 9.00
CA SER A 313 -20.13 -8.57 7.78
C SER A 313 -18.95 -7.65 8.11
N MET A 314 -18.08 -8.10 9.01
CA MET A 314 -16.89 -7.38 9.48
C MET A 314 -15.59 -8.18 9.22
N GLU A 315 -15.58 -9.11 8.29
CA GLU A 315 -14.44 -9.97 7.95
C GLU A 315 -13.22 -9.13 7.57
N ASP A 316 -13.40 -8.06 6.81
CA ASP A 316 -12.35 -7.12 6.40
C ASP A 316 -11.97 -6.08 7.50
N GLU A 317 -12.80 -6.00 8.55
CA GLU A 317 -12.61 -5.06 9.65
C GLU A 317 -12.03 -5.74 10.90
N CYS A 318 -11.89 -7.08 10.91
CA CYS A 318 -11.39 -7.85 12.05
C CYS A 318 -10.15 -8.65 11.71
N VAL A 319 -9.17 -8.63 12.60
CA VAL A 319 -8.08 -9.59 12.64
C VAL A 319 -8.16 -10.37 13.95
N ILE A 320 -7.80 -11.65 13.95
CA ILE A 320 -7.85 -12.50 15.15
C ILE A 320 -6.45 -12.84 15.59
N THR A 321 -6.16 -12.63 16.86
CA THR A 321 -4.88 -12.98 17.46
C THR A 321 -5.04 -13.98 18.61
N SER A 322 -4.04 -14.80 18.87
CA SER A 322 -4.01 -15.70 20.01
C SER A 322 -2.58 -16.14 20.34
N PHE A 323 -2.32 -16.46 21.61
CA PHE A 323 -1.20 -17.29 22.06
C PHE A 323 -1.45 -18.78 21.78
N ASP A 324 -2.71 -19.17 21.58
CA ASP A 324 -3.12 -20.53 21.29
C ASP A 324 -3.14 -20.72 19.77
N TYR A 325 -2.20 -21.52 19.29
CA TYR A 325 -2.05 -21.75 17.87
C TYR A 325 -3.24 -22.54 17.28
N ASP A 326 -3.81 -23.48 18.04
CA ASP A 326 -4.95 -24.29 17.60
C ASP A 326 -6.20 -23.43 17.42
N ALA A 327 -6.36 -22.35 18.21
CA ALA A 327 -7.41 -21.35 17.99
C ALA A 327 -7.30 -20.65 16.64
N LEU A 328 -6.08 -20.29 16.23
CA LEU A 328 -5.84 -19.63 14.94
C LEU A 328 -6.12 -20.58 13.76
N LEU A 329 -5.73 -21.85 13.88
CA LEU A 329 -6.06 -22.86 12.87
C LEU A 329 -7.57 -23.07 12.76
N ALA A 330 -8.29 -23.10 13.88
CA ALA A 330 -9.75 -23.21 13.88
C ALA A 330 -10.45 -22.00 13.24
N VAL A 331 -9.88 -20.78 13.38
CA VAL A 331 -10.35 -19.60 12.66
C VAL A 331 -10.19 -19.78 11.17
N LYS A 332 -9.00 -20.20 10.71
CA LYS A 332 -8.72 -20.41 9.27
C LYS A 332 -9.56 -21.53 8.67
N GLU A 333 -9.90 -22.56 9.44
CA GLU A 333 -10.80 -23.63 9.02
C GLU A 333 -12.25 -23.14 8.87
N ALA A 334 -12.68 -22.20 9.74
CA ALA A 334 -14.01 -21.63 9.70
C ALA A 334 -14.16 -20.54 8.62
N ASP A 335 -13.11 -19.75 8.40
CA ASP A 335 -13.05 -18.70 7.37
C ASP A 335 -11.59 -18.37 7.03
N GLU A 336 -11.16 -18.72 5.81
CA GLU A 336 -9.77 -18.51 5.37
C GLU A 336 -9.43 -17.04 5.10
N ASP A 337 -10.42 -16.19 4.86
CA ASP A 337 -10.23 -14.78 4.52
C ASP A 337 -9.95 -13.92 5.77
N ILE A 338 -10.41 -14.33 6.94
CA ILE A 338 -10.11 -13.62 8.20
C ILE A 338 -8.62 -13.74 8.54
N GLN A 339 -7.96 -12.61 8.69
CA GLN A 339 -6.52 -12.56 9.00
C GLN A 339 -6.25 -13.03 10.43
N THR A 340 -5.23 -13.88 10.57
CA THR A 340 -4.81 -14.45 11.85
C THR A 340 -3.39 -14.04 12.21
N GLY A 341 -3.17 -13.67 13.47
CA GLY A 341 -1.88 -13.27 14.02
C GLY A 341 -1.44 -14.11 15.21
N TYR A 342 -0.25 -14.71 15.13
CA TYR A 342 0.29 -15.46 16.25
C TYR A 342 0.99 -14.55 17.24
N ILE A 343 0.55 -14.59 18.51
CA ILE A 343 1.12 -13.78 19.59
C ILE A 343 2.33 -14.48 20.18
N LEU A 344 3.47 -13.80 20.21
CA LEU A 344 4.74 -14.31 20.67
C LEU A 344 5.31 -13.45 21.82
N SER A 345 5.34 -14.01 23.02
CA SER A 345 6.04 -13.40 24.17
C SER A 345 7.56 -13.42 23.99
N VAL A 346 8.07 -14.45 23.32
CA VAL A 346 9.50 -14.65 23.02
C VAL A 346 9.63 -15.03 21.54
N ALA A 347 10.37 -14.23 20.79
CA ALA A 347 10.65 -14.49 19.38
C ALA A 347 12.02 -15.19 19.26
N TYR A 348 12.01 -16.51 19.10
CA TYR A 348 13.22 -17.31 18.96
C TYR A 348 13.16 -18.22 17.73
N GLY A 349 14.30 -18.41 17.07
CA GLY A 349 14.40 -19.25 15.87
C GLY A 349 13.79 -18.58 14.63
N LYS A 350 13.32 -19.41 13.71
CA LYS A 350 12.74 -18.99 12.42
C LYS A 350 11.21 -19.09 12.42
N PHE A 351 10.56 -18.64 13.48
CA PHE A 351 9.10 -18.68 13.64
C PHE A 351 8.36 -18.01 12.46
N TYR A 352 8.99 -17.08 11.78
CA TYR A 352 8.43 -16.34 10.63
C TYR A 352 8.30 -17.18 9.36
N GLU A 353 8.87 -18.40 9.31
CA GLU A 353 8.71 -19.34 8.20
C GLU A 353 7.36 -20.11 8.26
N ASP A 354 6.57 -19.99 9.34
CA ASP A 354 5.24 -20.58 9.44
C ASP A 354 4.26 -19.86 8.48
N ASP A 355 3.69 -20.61 7.53
CA ASP A 355 2.81 -20.09 6.47
C ASP A 355 1.31 -20.13 6.81
N ARG A 356 0.95 -20.69 7.97
CA ARG A 356 -0.44 -20.89 8.40
C ARG A 356 -1.04 -19.70 9.14
N VAL A 357 -0.26 -18.66 9.42
CA VAL A 357 -0.71 -17.39 10.00
C VAL A 357 -0.33 -16.23 9.09
N ASP A 358 -1.14 -15.18 9.10
CA ASP A 358 -0.98 -14.06 8.18
C ASP A 358 0.02 -13.01 8.71
N PHE A 359 0.15 -12.88 10.04
CA PHE A 359 1.07 -11.94 10.67
C PHE A 359 1.55 -12.42 12.04
N PHE A 360 2.51 -11.71 12.62
CA PHE A 360 3.03 -12.01 13.95
C PHE A 360 2.85 -10.80 14.88
N SER A 361 2.29 -11.04 16.07
CA SER A 361 2.17 -10.06 17.15
C SER A 361 3.24 -10.36 18.20
N VAL A 362 4.32 -9.57 18.24
CA VAL A 362 5.54 -9.92 18.96
C VAL A 362 5.81 -8.93 20.09
N ASN A 363 6.25 -9.43 21.24
CA ASN A 363 6.73 -8.57 22.32
C ASN A 363 7.85 -7.65 21.82
N ALA A 364 7.67 -6.35 22.03
CA ALA A 364 8.54 -5.29 21.51
C ALA A 364 10.02 -5.47 21.82
N SER A 365 10.34 -6.12 22.95
CA SER A 365 11.72 -6.37 23.40
C SER A 365 12.52 -7.26 22.44
N PHE A 366 11.86 -8.10 21.65
CA PHE A 366 12.48 -9.02 20.69
C PHE A 366 12.55 -8.47 19.27
N LEU A 367 11.97 -7.29 19.00
CA LEU A 367 11.90 -6.71 17.66
C LEU A 367 13.16 -5.91 17.33
N THR A 368 14.17 -6.58 16.80
CA THR A 368 15.30 -5.95 16.13
C THR A 368 14.96 -5.67 14.65
N LYS A 369 15.68 -4.73 14.01
CA LYS A 369 15.51 -4.49 12.55
C LYS A 369 15.66 -5.78 11.73
N ARG A 370 16.59 -6.66 12.12
CA ARG A 370 16.81 -7.95 11.45
C ARG A 370 15.60 -8.89 11.55
N VAL A 371 14.91 -8.92 12.70
CA VAL A 371 13.71 -9.75 12.90
C VAL A 371 12.56 -9.19 12.07
N VAL A 372 12.36 -7.87 12.09
CA VAL A 372 11.33 -7.19 11.27
C VAL A 372 11.55 -7.48 9.79
N ASP A 373 12.77 -7.29 9.28
CA ASP A 373 13.10 -7.57 7.89
C ASP A 373 12.90 -9.05 7.53
N ALA A 374 13.21 -9.96 8.44
CA ALA A 374 13.01 -11.39 8.21
C ALA A 374 11.52 -11.76 8.09
N ILE A 375 10.64 -11.15 8.92
CA ILE A 375 9.20 -11.32 8.82
C ILE A 375 8.69 -10.72 7.50
N HIS A 376 9.06 -9.49 7.16
CA HIS A 376 8.65 -8.84 5.92
C HIS A 376 9.12 -9.59 4.66
N ASN A 377 10.29 -10.23 4.70
CA ASN A 377 10.77 -11.05 3.59
C ASN A 377 9.91 -12.29 3.31
N THR A 378 9.08 -12.71 4.26
CA THR A 378 8.05 -13.77 4.05
C THR A 378 6.71 -13.20 3.56
N GLY A 379 6.60 -11.87 3.36
CA GLY A 379 5.39 -11.19 2.95
C GLY A 379 4.39 -10.93 4.08
N LYS A 380 4.79 -11.15 5.35
CA LYS A 380 3.93 -11.03 6.53
C LYS A 380 4.15 -9.72 7.27
N GLN A 381 3.11 -9.26 7.97
CA GLN A 381 3.17 -8.09 8.85
C GLN A 381 3.68 -8.45 10.24
N VAL A 382 4.16 -7.43 10.98
CA VAL A 382 4.59 -7.56 12.37
C VAL A 382 3.98 -6.45 13.24
N TYR A 383 3.27 -6.87 14.27
CA TYR A 383 2.69 -6.02 15.30
C TYR A 383 3.56 -6.06 16.56
N ALA A 384 3.74 -4.91 17.20
CA ALA A 384 4.54 -4.79 18.42
C ALA A 384 3.68 -4.49 19.64
N TRP A 385 3.79 -5.27 20.72
CA TRP A 385 3.01 -5.09 21.94
C TRP A 385 3.87 -5.17 23.21
N THR A 386 3.49 -4.58 24.35
CA THR A 386 2.69 -3.38 24.49
C THR A 386 3.64 -2.22 24.65
N VAL A 387 3.49 -1.16 23.87
CA VAL A 387 4.52 -0.10 23.74
C VAL A 387 3.93 1.24 24.14
N ASN A 388 4.35 1.78 25.29
CA ASN A 388 3.74 2.95 25.91
C ASN A 388 4.64 4.17 26.06
N ASN A 389 5.92 4.07 25.65
CA ASN A 389 6.84 5.21 25.76
C ASN A 389 7.29 5.70 24.39
N ASP A 390 7.42 7.01 24.25
CA ASP A 390 7.73 7.72 23.01
C ASP A 390 8.99 7.21 22.30
N THR A 391 10.05 6.96 23.08
CA THR A 391 11.33 6.50 22.52
C THR A 391 11.19 5.12 21.88
N SER A 392 10.47 4.19 22.54
CA SER A 392 10.24 2.85 22.00
C SER A 392 9.32 2.89 20.79
N ILE A 393 8.23 3.70 20.84
CA ILE A 393 7.32 3.92 19.72
C ILE A 393 8.10 4.43 18.51
N LYS A 394 8.90 5.50 18.68
CA LYS A 394 9.72 6.07 17.62
C LYS A 394 10.73 5.06 17.06
N ASN A 395 11.40 4.31 17.93
CA ASN A 395 12.39 3.31 17.52
C ASN A 395 11.76 2.15 16.72
N LEU A 396 10.58 1.69 17.12
CA LEU A 396 9.86 0.63 16.43
C LEU A 396 9.32 1.09 15.08
N ALA A 397 8.72 2.28 15.01
CA ALA A 397 8.29 2.89 13.76
C ALA A 397 9.47 3.04 12.78
N ASN A 398 10.67 3.43 13.26
CA ASN A 398 11.88 3.51 12.43
C ASN A 398 12.39 2.15 11.96
N LYS A 399 12.07 1.06 12.66
CA LYS A 399 12.36 -0.30 12.21
C LYS A 399 11.37 -0.80 11.15
N GLY A 400 10.28 -0.06 10.90
CA GLY A 400 9.24 -0.42 9.94
C GLY A 400 8.20 -1.39 10.48
N ILE A 401 7.87 -1.31 11.77
CA ILE A 401 6.77 -2.08 12.37
C ILE A 401 5.45 -1.67 11.73
N ASP A 402 4.61 -2.66 11.36
CA ASP A 402 3.32 -2.43 10.71
C ASP A 402 2.27 -1.89 11.66
N ASN A 403 2.28 -2.34 12.91
CA ASN A 403 1.30 -1.92 13.91
C ASN A 403 1.92 -1.87 15.31
N ILE A 404 1.57 -0.84 16.08
CA ILE A 404 1.96 -0.67 17.48
C ILE A 404 0.73 -0.77 18.37
N ILE A 405 0.72 -1.78 19.22
CA ILE A 405 -0.34 -1.99 20.24
C ILE A 405 0.09 -1.25 21.50
N THR A 406 -0.74 -0.29 21.94
CA THR A 406 -0.42 0.65 23.01
C THR A 406 -1.62 1.01 23.89
N ASP A 407 -1.37 1.31 25.18
CA ASP A 407 -2.37 1.86 26.10
C ASP A 407 -2.57 3.39 25.90
N VAL A 408 -1.71 4.04 25.11
CA VAL A 408 -1.68 5.51 24.90
C VAL A 408 -1.78 5.85 23.42
N PRO A 409 -2.90 5.55 22.73
CA PRO A 409 -3.01 5.66 21.28
C PRO A 409 -2.79 7.08 20.77
N VAL A 410 -3.23 8.13 21.47
CA VAL A 410 -2.98 9.53 21.09
C VAL A 410 -1.49 9.83 21.05
N THR A 411 -0.77 9.51 22.14
CA THR A 411 0.67 9.72 22.21
C THR A 411 1.41 8.92 21.13
N ALA A 412 1.03 7.66 20.91
CA ALA A 412 1.64 6.84 19.89
C ALA A 412 1.44 7.44 18.48
N ARG A 413 0.23 7.91 18.20
CA ARG A 413 -0.08 8.60 16.97
C ARG A 413 0.76 9.87 16.82
N GLU A 414 0.82 10.72 17.86
CA GLU A 414 1.65 11.91 17.85
C GLU A 414 3.11 11.59 17.54
N VAL A 415 3.69 10.58 18.19
CA VAL A 415 5.08 10.18 17.97
C VAL A 415 5.31 9.63 16.56
N VAL A 416 4.41 8.78 16.07
CA VAL A 416 4.53 8.17 14.73
C VAL A 416 4.36 9.22 13.63
N TYR A 417 3.40 10.13 13.78
CA TYR A 417 3.09 11.13 12.75
C TYR A 417 3.83 12.46 12.95
N SER A 418 4.30 12.81 14.16
CA SER A 418 5.17 13.96 14.42
C SER A 418 6.63 13.69 14.10
N ARG A 419 6.92 12.76 13.18
CA ARG A 419 8.28 12.64 12.62
C ARG A 419 8.77 14.04 12.37
N ASP A 420 9.87 14.42 13.05
CA ASP A 420 10.50 15.72 12.94
C ASP A 420 10.38 16.22 11.51
N THR A 421 9.77 17.40 11.32
CA THR A 421 9.45 17.94 9.99
C THR A 421 10.70 17.95 9.11
N SER A 422 11.90 18.06 9.71
CA SER A 422 13.20 18.01 9.05
C SER A 422 13.52 16.58 8.54
N GLU A 423 13.23 15.54 9.31
CA GLU A 423 13.46 14.14 8.93
C GLU A 423 12.43 13.70 7.86
N THR A 424 11.19 14.12 7.99
CA THR A 424 10.15 13.91 6.99
C THR A 424 10.49 14.61 5.68
N ILE A 425 10.93 15.88 5.71
CA ILE A 425 11.40 16.63 4.53
C ILE A 425 12.64 15.96 3.93
N THR A 426 13.59 15.52 4.75
CA THR A 426 14.80 14.83 4.28
C THR A 426 14.44 13.51 3.59
N ASN A 427 13.50 12.74 4.15
CA ASN A 427 13.03 11.49 3.55
C ASN A 427 12.19 11.75 2.28
N MET A 428 11.38 12.82 2.26
CA MET A 428 10.66 13.26 1.05
C MET A 428 11.64 13.70 -0.05
N ILE A 429 12.71 14.43 0.30
CA ILE A 429 13.76 14.82 -0.64
C ILE A 429 14.51 13.59 -1.14
N LYS A 430 14.90 12.67 -0.26
CA LYS A 430 15.50 11.41 -0.66
C LYS A 430 14.59 10.59 -1.57
N TYR A 431 13.29 10.53 -1.27
CA TYR A 431 12.31 9.85 -2.13
C TYR A 431 12.20 10.46 -3.54
N VAL A 432 12.29 11.79 -3.65
CA VAL A 432 12.24 12.49 -4.94
C VAL A 432 13.54 12.29 -5.74
N PHE A 433 14.70 12.26 -5.06
CA PHE A 433 16.02 12.33 -5.71
C PHE A 433 16.85 11.04 -5.66
N ASN A 434 16.52 10.04 -4.80
CA ASN A 434 17.30 8.80 -4.68
C ASN A 434 16.78 7.65 -5.54
N ARG A 435 16.16 7.95 -6.67
CA ARG A 435 15.82 6.97 -7.71
C ARG A 435 15.98 7.53 -9.11
#